data_516fcf4cb6d1ceb9cb26599051195d93
#
_entry.id   516fcf4cb6d1ceb9cb26599051195d93
#
_cell.length_a   1.000
_cell.length_b   1.000
_cell.length_c   1.000
_cell.angle_alpha   90.00
_cell.angle_beta   90.00
_cell.angle_gamma   90.00
#
_symmetry.space_group_name_H-M   'P 1'
#
loop_
_entity.id
_entity.type
_entity.pdbx_description
1 polymer ?
#
loop_
_entity_poly.entity_id
_entity_poly.type
_entity_poly.pdbx_seq_one_letter_code
_entity_poly.pdbx_strand_id
1 'polypeptide(L)'
;EDGRILGYAYAHRAFERAAFQWDAEVSIYLDREIRGRGVGKICYQVLLNLLKEQGIITVYSLISTPNPRSEKLHFDMGFELIGVHKNTGFKAGKWCDISWYQLQLNPYSENPVPIKKVHELELETIREILETI
;
A
#
# COMPACT_ATOMS: atom_id res chain seq x y z
N GLU A 1 20.40 0.86 -4.61
CA GLU A 1 21.53 1.70 -5.05
C GLU A 1 22.81 1.10 -4.52
N ASP A 2 23.78 0.85 -5.38
CA ASP A 2 25.06 0.21 -5.02
C ASP A 2 24.91 -1.12 -4.26
N GLY A 3 23.86 -1.87 -4.53
CA GLY A 3 23.56 -3.13 -3.86
C GLY A 3 22.99 -3.00 -2.46
N ARG A 4 22.80 -1.77 -1.95
CA ARG A 4 22.22 -1.51 -0.63
C ARG A 4 20.70 -1.32 -0.77
N ILE A 5 19.94 -1.97 0.11
CA ILE A 5 18.50 -1.79 0.17
C ILE A 5 18.18 -0.47 0.88
N LEU A 6 17.52 0.44 0.15
CA LEU A 6 17.15 1.76 0.66
C LEU A 6 15.69 1.84 1.13
N GLY A 7 14.91 0.84 0.79
CA GLY A 7 13.52 0.80 1.20
C GLY A 7 12.77 -0.31 0.48
N TYR A 8 11.54 -0.51 0.87
CA TYR A 8 10.66 -1.50 0.25
C TYR A 8 9.20 -1.16 0.51
N ALA A 9 8.35 -1.65 -0.36
CA ALA A 9 6.91 -1.62 -0.17
C ALA A 9 6.37 -3.03 -0.39
N TYR A 10 5.35 -3.39 0.35
CA TYR A 10 4.73 -4.71 0.22
C TYR A 10 3.25 -4.67 0.51
N ALA A 11 2.58 -5.73 0.06
CA ALA A 11 1.16 -5.92 0.31
C ALA A 11 0.90 -7.34 0.75
N HIS A 12 -0.13 -7.52 1.57
CA HIS A 12 -0.66 -8.81 1.94
C HIS A 12 -2.19 -8.73 2.02
N ARG A 13 -2.84 -9.88 2.18
CA ARG A 13 -4.31 -9.89 2.34
C ARG A 13 -4.68 -9.09 3.58
N ALA A 14 -5.65 -8.18 3.43
CA ALA A 14 -6.14 -7.41 4.57
C ALA A 14 -6.93 -8.29 5.54
N PHE A 15 -7.66 -9.27 5.01
CA PHE A 15 -8.50 -10.19 5.78
C PHE A 15 -8.39 -11.60 5.21
N GLU A 16 -8.48 -12.61 6.07
CA GLU A 16 -8.25 -14.00 5.68
C GLU A 16 -9.43 -14.64 4.95
N ARG A 17 -10.66 -14.20 5.24
CA ARG A 17 -11.85 -14.83 4.66
C ARG A 17 -11.97 -14.58 3.16
N ALA A 18 -12.44 -15.59 2.43
CA ALA A 18 -12.59 -15.51 0.97
C ALA A 18 -13.48 -14.36 0.50
N ALA A 19 -14.46 -13.96 1.31
CA ALA A 19 -15.34 -12.83 0.99
C ALA A 19 -14.58 -11.51 0.84
N PHE A 20 -13.39 -11.42 1.44
CA PHE A 20 -12.57 -10.20 1.44
C PHE A 20 -11.30 -10.33 0.59
N GLN A 21 -11.30 -11.26 -0.37
CA GLN A 21 -10.10 -11.54 -1.17
C GLN A 21 -9.66 -10.38 -2.07
N TRP A 22 -10.53 -9.40 -2.30
CA TRP A 22 -10.23 -8.23 -3.14
C TRP A 22 -9.66 -7.06 -2.36
N ASP A 23 -9.39 -7.26 -1.08
CA ASP A 23 -8.80 -6.25 -0.19
C ASP A 23 -7.35 -6.60 0.11
N ALA A 24 -6.49 -5.61 0.10
CA ALA A 24 -5.09 -5.78 0.50
C ALA A 24 -4.67 -4.69 1.49
N GLU A 25 -3.77 -5.03 2.38
CA GLU A 25 -3.08 -4.06 3.23
C GLU A 25 -1.70 -3.80 2.64
N VAL A 26 -1.35 -2.52 2.54
CA VAL A 26 -0.07 -2.08 1.96
C VAL A 26 0.76 -1.36 3.01
N SER A 27 2.08 -1.51 2.89
CA SER A 27 3.04 -0.84 3.78
C SER A 27 4.26 -0.41 2.98
N ILE A 28 4.90 0.66 3.42
CA ILE A 28 6.13 1.17 2.82
C ILE A 28 7.12 1.58 3.91
N TYR A 29 8.39 1.23 3.70
CA TYR A 29 9.50 1.60 4.57
C TYR A 29 10.64 2.15 3.73
N LEU A 30 11.16 3.32 4.13
CA LEU A 30 12.26 3.99 3.45
C LEU A 30 13.38 4.28 4.42
N ASP A 31 14.62 4.09 3.97
CA ASP A 31 15.80 4.56 4.69
C ASP A 31 15.73 6.08 4.83
N ARG A 32 16.23 6.60 5.97
CA ARG A 32 16.22 8.05 6.24
C ARG A 32 16.96 8.84 5.17
N GLU A 33 18.03 8.27 4.60
CA GLU A 33 18.87 8.95 3.61
C GLU A 33 18.14 9.28 2.32
N ILE A 34 17.09 8.51 1.96
CA ILE A 34 16.34 8.71 0.71
C ILE A 34 14.99 9.39 0.91
N ARG A 35 14.63 9.72 2.14
CA ARG A 35 13.38 10.42 2.43
C ARG A 35 13.40 11.80 1.81
N GLY A 36 12.26 12.23 1.26
CA GLY A 36 12.13 13.53 0.62
C GLY A 36 12.56 13.60 -0.84
N ARG A 37 13.03 12.49 -1.42
CA ARG A 37 13.43 12.42 -2.84
C ARG A 37 12.31 11.95 -3.78
N GLY A 38 11.11 11.73 -3.25
CA GLY A 38 9.98 11.21 -4.06
C GLY A 38 10.06 9.71 -4.33
N VAL A 39 11.07 9.01 -3.84
CA VAL A 39 11.26 7.56 -4.07
C VAL A 39 10.10 6.75 -3.47
N GLY A 40 9.62 7.14 -2.29
CA GLY A 40 8.50 6.47 -1.66
C GLY A 40 7.24 6.49 -2.51
N LYS A 41 6.94 7.64 -3.09
CA LYS A 41 5.79 7.80 -3.97
C LYS A 41 5.90 6.91 -5.21
N ILE A 42 7.08 6.88 -5.83
CA ILE A 42 7.34 6.04 -7.02
C ILE A 42 7.19 4.57 -6.66
N CYS A 43 7.84 4.12 -5.58
CA CYS A 43 7.78 2.74 -5.12
C CYS A 43 6.34 2.31 -4.83
N TYR A 44 5.59 3.15 -4.15
CA TYR A 44 4.19 2.89 -3.82
C TYR A 44 3.33 2.83 -5.07
N GLN A 45 3.57 3.73 -6.04
CA GLN A 45 2.82 3.75 -7.29
C GLN A 45 2.99 2.45 -8.07
N VAL A 46 4.21 1.91 -8.12
CA VAL A 46 4.48 0.61 -8.77
C VAL A 46 3.69 -0.50 -8.07
N LEU A 47 3.74 -0.55 -6.74
CA LEU A 47 3.00 -1.56 -5.96
C LEU A 47 1.50 -1.46 -6.23
N LEU A 48 0.93 -0.26 -6.16
CA LEU A 48 -0.49 -0.05 -6.38
C LEU A 48 -0.93 -0.43 -7.80
N ASN A 49 -0.09 -0.14 -8.80
CA ASN A 49 -0.37 -0.52 -10.18
C ASN A 49 -0.36 -2.04 -10.37
N LEU A 50 0.58 -2.74 -9.72
CA LEU A 50 0.60 -4.21 -9.74
C LEU A 50 -0.64 -4.80 -9.07
N LEU A 51 -1.04 -4.29 -7.92
CA LEU A 51 -2.24 -4.74 -7.21
C LEU A 51 -3.49 -4.51 -8.04
N LYS A 52 -3.57 -3.37 -8.72
CA LYS A 52 -4.69 -3.07 -9.62
C LYS A 52 -4.80 -4.10 -10.74
N GLU A 53 -3.67 -4.47 -11.36
CA GLU A 53 -3.65 -5.48 -12.43
C GLU A 53 -3.99 -6.88 -11.89
N GLN A 54 -3.68 -7.17 -10.64
CA GLN A 54 -4.05 -8.43 -10.00
C GLN A 54 -5.55 -8.54 -9.70
N GLY A 55 -6.29 -7.43 -9.79
CA GLY A 55 -7.72 -7.41 -9.51
C GLY A 55 -8.08 -6.96 -8.10
N ILE A 56 -7.13 -6.47 -7.32
CA ILE A 56 -7.43 -5.89 -6.00
C ILE A 56 -8.30 -4.65 -6.20
N ILE A 57 -9.36 -4.56 -5.44
CA ILE A 57 -10.31 -3.44 -5.52
C ILE A 57 -9.97 -2.35 -4.51
N THR A 58 -9.74 -2.72 -3.27
CA THR A 58 -9.49 -1.76 -2.20
C THR A 58 -8.19 -2.08 -1.47
N VAL A 59 -7.39 -1.05 -1.21
CA VAL A 59 -6.19 -1.18 -0.39
C VAL A 59 -6.33 -0.34 0.87
N TYR A 60 -5.76 -0.84 1.96
CA TYR A 60 -5.72 -0.18 3.27
C TYR A 60 -4.28 0.02 3.69
N SER A 61 -4.01 1.15 4.34
CA SER A 61 -2.75 1.39 5.02
C SER A 61 -3.02 1.80 6.45
N LEU A 62 -2.36 1.13 7.38
CA LEU A 62 -2.50 1.37 8.82
C LEU A 62 -1.27 2.15 9.29
N ILE A 63 -1.49 3.33 9.84
CA ILE A 63 -0.42 4.23 10.23
C ILE A 63 -0.51 4.53 11.72
N SER A 64 0.59 4.27 12.46
CA SER A 64 0.70 4.71 13.84
C SER A 64 0.82 6.23 13.85
N THR A 65 -0.11 6.90 14.48
CA THR A 65 -0.15 8.37 14.48
C THR A 65 0.24 8.94 15.84
N PRO A 66 0.88 10.12 15.89
CA PRO A 66 1.16 11.01 14.75
C PRO A 66 2.33 10.55 13.88
N ASN A 67 2.19 10.65 12.56
CA ASN A 67 3.25 10.42 11.59
C ASN A 67 3.01 11.31 10.36
N PRO A 68 3.28 12.63 10.48
CA PRO A 68 2.92 13.58 9.43
C PRO A 68 3.45 13.25 8.04
N ARG A 69 4.66 12.70 7.97
CA ARG A 69 5.29 12.35 6.68
C ARG A 69 4.53 11.23 5.97
N SER A 70 4.20 10.17 6.71
CA SER A 70 3.45 9.04 6.16
C SER A 70 2.02 9.43 5.82
N GLU A 71 1.38 10.21 6.68
CA GLU A 71 0.02 10.68 6.44
C GLU A 71 -0.05 11.56 5.18
N LYS A 72 0.95 12.45 5.00
CA LYS A 72 1.03 13.28 3.79
C LYS A 72 1.24 12.44 2.54
N LEU A 73 2.11 11.43 2.58
CA LEU A 73 2.34 10.54 1.44
C LEU A 73 1.03 9.87 1.02
N HIS A 74 0.29 9.31 1.98
CA HIS A 74 -0.96 8.64 1.68
C HIS A 74 -2.02 9.59 1.14
N PHE A 75 -2.12 10.78 1.72
CA PHE A 75 -3.00 11.81 1.20
C PHE A 75 -2.65 12.19 -0.25
N ASP A 76 -1.37 12.41 -0.53
CA ASP A 76 -0.90 12.77 -1.88
C ASP A 76 -1.14 11.64 -2.90
N MET A 77 -1.16 10.39 -2.44
CA MET A 77 -1.45 9.21 -3.29
C MET A 77 -2.95 8.97 -3.49
N GLY A 78 -3.79 9.78 -2.88
CA GLY A 78 -5.24 9.67 -3.03
C GLY A 78 -5.95 8.83 -1.98
N PHE A 79 -5.24 8.38 -0.95
CA PHE A 79 -5.87 7.68 0.17
C PHE A 79 -6.72 8.64 0.99
N GLU A 80 -7.78 8.12 1.57
CA GLU A 80 -8.63 8.87 2.51
C GLU A 80 -8.63 8.21 3.88
N LEU A 81 -8.70 9.02 4.92
CA LEU A 81 -8.80 8.56 6.30
C LEU A 81 -10.22 8.05 6.54
N ILE A 82 -10.37 6.79 6.95
CA ILE A 82 -11.67 6.19 7.19
C ILE A 82 -11.98 5.94 8.66
N GLY A 83 -10.98 5.99 9.52
CA GLY A 83 -11.19 5.81 10.95
C GLY A 83 -9.88 5.79 11.72
N VAL A 84 -10.01 5.86 13.04
CA VAL A 84 -8.88 5.83 13.97
C VAL A 84 -9.18 4.88 15.11
N HIS A 85 -8.30 3.91 15.34
CA HIS A 85 -8.32 3.08 16.54
C HIS A 85 -7.48 3.75 17.61
N LYS A 86 -8.11 4.10 18.71
CA LYS A 86 -7.42 4.76 19.84
C LYS A 86 -6.61 3.75 20.64
N ASN A 87 -5.40 4.16 21.06
CA ASN A 87 -4.54 3.38 21.97
C ASN A 87 -4.41 1.91 21.56
N THR A 88 -4.10 1.67 20.30
CA THR A 88 -4.05 0.32 19.73
C THR A 88 -2.63 -0.24 19.68
N GLY A 89 -1.65 0.58 19.35
CA GLY A 89 -0.25 0.17 19.27
C GLY A 89 0.55 0.66 20.47
N PHE A 90 1.33 -0.22 21.09
CA PHE A 90 2.26 0.17 22.16
C PHE A 90 3.67 0.16 21.61
N LYS A 91 4.31 1.33 21.51
CA LYS A 91 5.69 1.42 21.09
C LYS A 91 6.39 2.66 21.65
N ALA A 92 7.70 2.57 21.83
CA ALA A 92 8.52 3.64 22.40
C ALA A 92 7.97 4.13 23.75
N GLY A 93 7.48 3.20 24.57
CA GLY A 93 7.00 3.46 25.93
C GLY A 93 5.63 4.11 26.01
N LYS A 94 4.87 4.17 24.93
CA LYS A 94 3.55 4.80 24.94
C LYS A 94 2.56 4.12 24.00
N TRP A 95 1.28 4.31 24.28
CA TRP A 95 0.19 3.90 23.41
C TRP A 95 0.04 4.89 22.26
N CYS A 96 -0.13 4.35 21.06
CA CYS A 96 -0.32 5.12 19.84
C CYS A 96 -1.67 4.77 19.22
N ASP A 97 -2.28 5.74 18.55
CA ASP A 97 -3.47 5.52 17.75
C ASP A 97 -3.06 4.92 16.40
N ILE A 98 -3.94 4.14 15.82
CA ILE A 98 -3.76 3.60 14.47
C ILE A 98 -4.81 4.23 13.56
N SER A 99 -4.33 4.97 12.57
CA SER A 99 -5.20 5.56 11.54
C SER A 99 -5.32 4.61 10.37
N TRP A 100 -6.54 4.42 9.89
CA TRP A 100 -6.86 3.59 8.74
C TRP A 100 -7.08 4.46 7.52
N TYR A 101 -6.26 4.26 6.50
CA TYR A 101 -6.36 4.92 5.21
C TYR A 101 -6.79 3.94 4.14
N GLN A 102 -7.60 4.38 3.19
CA GLN A 102 -8.19 3.54 2.16
C GLN A 102 -8.03 4.17 0.79
N LEU A 103 -7.79 3.33 -0.21
CA LEU A 103 -7.77 3.74 -1.63
C LEU A 103 -8.43 2.65 -2.47
N GLN A 104 -9.39 3.06 -3.30
CA GLN A 104 -10.02 2.17 -4.27
C GLN A 104 -9.19 2.13 -5.55
N LEU A 105 -8.78 0.94 -5.98
CA LEU A 105 -7.99 0.73 -7.20
C LEU A 105 -8.83 0.35 -8.41
N ASN A 106 -9.88 -0.43 -8.20
CA ASN A 106 -10.77 -0.92 -9.25
C ASN A 106 -12.22 -0.66 -8.87
N PRO A 107 -13.11 -0.57 -9.87
CA PRO A 107 -14.55 -0.44 -9.59
C PRO A 107 -15.08 -1.67 -8.86
N TYR A 108 -16.08 -1.48 -8.01
CA TYR A 108 -16.84 -2.59 -7.44
C TYR A 108 -17.67 -3.23 -8.54
N SER A 109 -17.56 -4.55 -8.64
CA SER A 109 -18.28 -5.32 -9.64
C SER A 109 -19.29 -6.25 -8.98
N GLU A 110 -20.43 -6.45 -9.64
CA GLU A 110 -21.42 -7.44 -9.18
C GLU A 110 -20.90 -8.88 -9.35
N ASN A 111 -19.93 -9.07 -10.27
CA ASN A 111 -19.31 -10.36 -10.53
C ASN A 111 -17.79 -10.21 -10.52
N PRO A 112 -17.19 -9.99 -9.35
CA PRO A 112 -15.74 -9.79 -9.27
C PRO A 112 -14.99 -11.05 -9.68
N VAL A 113 -13.96 -10.86 -10.52
CA VAL A 113 -13.12 -11.98 -10.95
C VAL A 113 -12.13 -12.37 -9.86
N PRO A 114 -11.71 -13.65 -9.79
CA PRO A 114 -10.68 -14.07 -8.85
C PRO A 114 -9.39 -13.27 -9.02
N ILE A 115 -8.69 -13.06 -7.91
CA ILE A 115 -7.42 -12.35 -7.91
C ILE A 115 -6.34 -13.18 -8.61
N LYS A 116 -5.53 -12.51 -9.40
CA LYS A 116 -4.35 -13.09 -10.06
C LYS A 116 -3.13 -12.93 -9.17
N LYS A 117 -2.26 -13.94 -9.14
CA LYS A 117 -0.94 -13.83 -8.53
C LYS A 117 -0.02 -13.06 -9.49
N VAL A 118 1.04 -12.45 -8.96
CA VAL A 118 1.97 -11.66 -9.79
C VAL A 118 2.49 -12.45 -10.99
N HIS A 119 2.84 -13.73 -10.78
CA HIS A 119 3.37 -14.56 -11.86
C HIS A 119 2.32 -14.94 -12.93
N GLU A 120 1.03 -14.68 -12.67
CA GLU A 120 -0.05 -14.87 -13.63
C GLU A 120 -0.28 -13.64 -14.52
N LEU A 121 0.36 -12.51 -14.18
CA LEU A 121 0.30 -11.29 -15.00
C LEU A 121 1.22 -11.43 -16.20
N GLU A 122 0.83 -10.80 -17.31
CA GLU A 122 1.66 -10.77 -18.51
C GLU A 122 2.95 -10.00 -18.24
N LEU A 123 4.08 -10.54 -18.74
CA LEU A 123 5.39 -9.90 -18.56
C LEU A 123 5.43 -8.49 -19.13
N GLU A 124 4.74 -8.25 -20.23
CA GLU A 124 4.66 -6.92 -20.83
C GLU A 124 3.99 -5.92 -19.90
N THR A 125 2.89 -6.31 -19.27
CA THR A 125 2.18 -5.47 -18.29
C THR A 125 3.10 -5.13 -17.11
N ILE A 126 3.82 -6.10 -16.57
CA ILE A 126 4.75 -5.87 -15.47
C ILE A 126 5.87 -4.91 -15.92
N ARG A 127 6.40 -5.11 -17.12
CA ARG A 127 7.45 -4.25 -17.67
C ARG A 127 6.96 -2.80 -17.79
N GLU A 128 5.78 -2.58 -18.36
CA GLU A 128 5.19 -1.25 -18.49
C GLU A 128 5.03 -0.55 -17.14
N ILE A 129 4.59 -1.28 -16.11
CA ILE A 129 4.45 -0.72 -14.76
C ILE A 129 5.81 -0.31 -14.20
N LEU A 130 6.83 -1.15 -14.35
CA LEU A 130 8.17 -0.87 -13.85
C LEU A 130 8.85 0.27 -14.61
N GLU A 131 8.54 0.45 -15.87
CA GLU A 131 9.10 1.53 -16.71
C GLU A 131 8.49 2.90 -16.39
N THR A 132 7.40 2.97 -15.62
CA THR A 132 6.83 4.25 -15.17
C THR A 132 7.68 4.93 -14.09
N ILE A 133 8.72 4.26 -13.62
CA ILE A 133 9.66 4.81 -12.65
C ILE A 133 10.58 5.85 -13.37
#